data_ddcfc1ac1e493c68b0715ac1de84d9f9
#
_entry.id   ddcfc1ac1e493c68b0715ac1de84d9f9
#
_cell.length_a   1.000
_cell.length_b   1.000
_cell.length_c   1.000
_cell.angle_alpha   90.00
_cell.angle_beta   90.00
_cell.angle_gamma   90.00
#
_symmetry.space_group_name_H-M   'P 1'
#
loop_
_entity.id
_entity.type
_entity.pdbx_description
1 polymer ?
#
loop_
_entity_poly.entity_id
_entity_poly.type
_entity_poly.pdbx_seq_one_letter_code
_entity_poly.pdbx_strand_id
1 'polypeptide(L)'
;MDRYGLICRNILEHPDITQRELAKRLDISLGTANRLINDCLEQGLAVIDSEANKYTLTEKGMALLLPYKVDGALIMAAGFGSRFVPLTFEMPKGLLEVFGERMIERQIKQLHSVGITDITIVVGYLKEKFEYLIDKYQVKLLYNPEYSSKNNLAREVLRGRNMYILSSDNWLRDNMFHAYECGAWYSTSYMEGNTSEWCVKTNKKGRISSISVGGHDSYALYGPAFFSREFSMEFLPIIEDYYHRPGTEQFYWEN
;
A
#
# COMPACT_ATOMS: atom_id res chain seq x y z
N MET A 1 -5.10 -14.64 2.88
CA MET A 1 -3.77 -14.19 3.35
C MET A 1 -3.00 -15.43 3.77
N ASP A 2 -1.83 -15.65 3.21
CA ASP A 2 -0.96 -16.78 3.53
C ASP A 2 -0.27 -16.56 4.88
N ARG A 3 -0.57 -17.43 5.86
CA ARG A 3 -0.04 -17.31 7.22
C ARG A 3 1.46 -17.64 7.29
N TYR A 4 1.91 -18.61 6.52
CA TYR A 4 3.34 -18.98 6.49
C TYR A 4 4.15 -17.90 5.80
N GLY A 5 3.62 -17.30 4.72
CA GLY A 5 4.22 -16.14 4.08
C GLY A 5 4.41 -14.97 5.06
N LEU A 6 3.39 -14.68 5.90
CA LEU A 6 3.50 -13.65 6.94
C LEU A 6 4.59 -13.96 7.98
N ILE A 7 4.71 -15.21 8.42
CA ILE A 7 5.76 -15.63 9.36
C ILE A 7 7.13 -15.48 8.69
N CYS A 8 7.30 -15.99 7.47
CA CYS A 8 8.55 -15.88 6.73
C CYS A 8 8.96 -14.42 6.50
N ARG A 9 8.02 -13.53 6.14
CA ARG A 9 8.30 -12.09 6.02
C ARG A 9 8.81 -11.50 7.33
N ASN A 10 8.13 -11.78 8.46
CA ASN A 10 8.55 -11.25 9.76
C ASN A 10 9.93 -11.79 10.19
N ILE A 11 10.23 -13.04 9.90
CA ILE A 11 11.58 -13.62 10.15
C ILE A 11 12.63 -12.92 9.28
N LEU A 12 12.32 -12.66 8.01
CA LEU A 12 13.26 -11.98 7.09
C LEU A 12 13.57 -10.56 7.53
N GLU A 13 12.55 -9.82 7.96
CA GLU A 13 12.67 -8.41 8.38
C GLU A 13 13.24 -8.26 9.80
N HIS A 14 12.99 -9.23 10.67
CA HIS A 14 13.38 -9.25 12.08
C HIS A 14 13.90 -10.64 12.48
N PRO A 15 15.15 -10.96 12.17
CA PRO A 15 15.71 -12.29 12.44
C PRO A 15 15.72 -12.69 13.92
N ASP A 16 15.73 -11.71 14.82
CA ASP A 16 15.71 -11.88 16.28
C ASP A 16 14.31 -11.76 16.89
N ILE A 17 13.25 -11.79 16.06
CA ILE A 17 11.87 -11.62 16.51
C ILE A 17 11.47 -12.67 17.53
N THR A 18 10.93 -12.22 18.66
CA THR A 18 10.36 -13.12 19.66
C THR A 18 8.94 -13.55 19.30
N GLN A 19 8.51 -14.70 19.81
CA GLN A 19 7.13 -15.17 19.62
C GLN A 19 6.07 -14.17 20.13
N ARG A 20 6.39 -13.41 21.20
CA ARG A 20 5.51 -12.35 21.74
C ARG A 20 5.39 -11.16 20.78
N GLU A 21 6.50 -10.74 20.22
CA GLU A 21 6.50 -9.66 19.22
C GLU A 21 5.78 -10.06 17.95
N LEU A 22 6.01 -11.29 17.48
CA LEU A 22 5.31 -11.84 16.33
C LEU A 22 3.78 -11.90 16.58
N ALA A 23 3.37 -12.39 17.76
CA ALA A 23 1.96 -12.43 18.15
C ALA A 23 1.32 -11.03 18.13
N LYS A 24 2.03 -10.03 18.68
CA LYS A 24 1.60 -8.63 18.68
C LYS A 24 1.52 -8.03 17.27
N ARG A 25 2.55 -8.26 16.43
CA ARG A 25 2.60 -7.74 15.05
C ARG A 25 1.49 -8.29 14.15
N LEU A 26 1.15 -9.56 14.34
CA LEU A 26 0.15 -10.26 13.53
C LEU A 26 -1.25 -10.26 14.14
N ASP A 27 -1.42 -9.64 15.30
CA ASP A 27 -2.68 -9.63 16.08
C ASP A 27 -3.26 -11.06 16.27
N ILE A 28 -2.39 -11.98 16.73
CA ILE A 28 -2.73 -13.37 17.00
C ILE A 28 -2.34 -13.77 18.43
N SER A 29 -2.91 -14.87 18.93
CA SER A 29 -2.52 -15.40 20.25
C SER A 29 -1.07 -15.90 20.25
N LEU A 30 -0.41 -15.83 21.41
CA LEU A 30 0.95 -16.36 21.60
C LEU A 30 1.04 -17.84 21.22
N GLY A 31 0.03 -18.64 21.59
CA GLY A 31 -0.03 -20.06 21.22
C GLY A 31 -0.11 -20.27 19.70
N THR A 32 -0.83 -19.39 18.97
CA THR A 32 -0.88 -19.44 17.52
C THR A 32 0.46 -19.05 16.90
N ALA A 33 1.13 -18.01 17.43
CA ALA A 33 2.46 -17.59 16.96
C ALA A 33 3.49 -18.70 17.15
N ASN A 34 3.52 -19.30 18.35
CA ASN A 34 4.41 -20.44 18.66
C ASN A 34 4.19 -21.59 17.67
N ARG A 35 2.93 -22.03 17.48
CA ARG A 35 2.62 -23.12 16.55
C ARG A 35 3.09 -22.79 15.13
N LEU A 36 2.81 -21.60 14.62
CA LEU A 36 3.18 -21.20 13.26
C LEU A 36 4.70 -21.14 13.05
N ILE A 37 5.47 -20.67 14.07
CA ILE A 37 6.94 -20.69 14.00
C ILE A 37 7.44 -22.15 13.97
N ASN A 38 6.94 -23.01 14.86
CA ASN A 38 7.33 -24.41 14.87
C ASN A 38 6.99 -25.11 13.56
N ASP A 39 5.78 -24.87 13.02
CA ASP A 39 5.38 -25.37 11.69
C ASP A 39 6.37 -24.92 10.60
N CYS A 40 6.84 -23.65 10.63
CA CYS A 40 7.84 -23.15 9.68
C CYS A 40 9.19 -23.85 9.82
N LEU A 41 9.64 -24.12 11.06
CA LEU A 41 10.89 -24.86 11.32
C LEU A 41 10.77 -26.33 10.87
N GLU A 42 9.68 -27.01 11.22
CA GLU A 42 9.43 -28.41 10.84
C GLU A 42 9.30 -28.58 9.32
N GLN A 43 8.68 -27.64 8.64
CA GLN A 43 8.58 -27.63 7.17
C GLN A 43 9.89 -27.23 6.48
N GLY A 44 10.91 -26.83 7.24
CA GLY A 44 12.20 -26.38 6.71
C GLY A 44 12.09 -25.05 5.95
N LEU A 45 11.14 -24.16 6.30
CA LEU A 45 11.04 -22.82 5.74
C LEU A 45 12.01 -21.85 6.42
N ALA A 46 12.35 -22.12 7.68
CA ALA A 46 13.33 -21.38 8.45
C ALA A 46 14.19 -22.34 9.28
N VAL A 47 15.34 -21.86 9.72
CA VAL A 47 16.19 -22.49 10.72
C VAL A 47 16.41 -21.51 11.87
N ILE A 48 16.70 -22.06 13.06
CA ILE A 48 17.05 -21.25 14.22
C ILE A 48 18.52 -21.49 14.59
N ASP A 49 19.27 -20.42 14.76
CA ASP A 49 20.55 -20.43 15.42
C ASP A 49 20.28 -20.30 16.94
N SER A 50 20.43 -21.40 17.66
CA SER A 50 20.12 -21.46 19.10
C SER A 50 21.11 -20.67 19.96
N GLU A 51 22.34 -20.43 19.49
CA GLU A 51 23.36 -19.66 20.21
C GLU A 51 23.08 -18.16 20.07
N ALA A 52 22.78 -17.71 18.83
CA ALA A 52 22.46 -16.32 18.54
C ALA A 52 20.97 -15.98 18.79
N ASN A 53 20.11 -16.97 19.03
CA ASN A 53 18.64 -16.83 19.12
C ASN A 53 18.06 -16.07 17.92
N LYS A 54 18.49 -16.44 16.71
CA LYS A 54 18.08 -15.82 15.45
C LYS A 54 17.48 -16.83 14.49
N TYR A 55 16.45 -16.41 13.82
CA TYR A 55 15.86 -17.17 12.71
C TYR A 55 16.49 -16.75 11.39
N THR A 56 16.67 -17.70 10.48
CA THR A 56 17.10 -17.45 9.11
C THR A 56 16.19 -18.22 8.15
N LEU A 57 15.71 -17.57 7.10
CA LEU A 57 14.96 -18.28 6.08
C LEU A 57 15.86 -19.17 5.26
N THR A 58 15.37 -20.37 4.96
CA THR A 58 16.00 -21.28 3.99
C THR A 58 15.67 -20.84 2.56
N GLU A 59 16.29 -21.48 1.56
CA GLU A 59 15.90 -21.31 0.16
C GLU A 59 14.41 -21.62 -0.07
N LYS A 60 13.88 -22.63 0.63
CA LYS A 60 12.47 -23.00 0.59
C LYS A 60 11.58 -21.90 1.17
N GLY A 61 11.97 -21.27 2.27
CA GLY A 61 11.27 -20.14 2.86
C GLY A 61 11.30 -18.90 1.96
N MET A 62 12.44 -18.62 1.33
CA MET A 62 12.56 -17.54 0.33
C MET A 62 11.71 -17.83 -0.91
N ALA A 63 11.70 -19.06 -1.41
CA ALA A 63 10.85 -19.45 -2.54
C ALA A 63 9.35 -19.29 -2.24
N LEU A 64 8.92 -19.54 -0.98
CA LEU A 64 7.55 -19.28 -0.54
C LEU A 64 7.19 -17.79 -0.57
N LEU A 65 8.14 -16.89 -0.29
CA LEU A 65 7.92 -15.44 -0.32
C LEU A 65 7.94 -14.86 -1.74
N LEU A 66 8.62 -15.49 -2.68
CA LEU A 66 8.85 -14.93 -4.01
C LEU A 66 7.58 -14.47 -4.74
N PRO A 67 6.44 -15.20 -4.72
CA PRO A 67 5.18 -14.74 -5.33
C PRO A 67 4.61 -13.45 -4.71
N TYR A 68 4.99 -13.14 -3.47
CA TYR A 68 4.53 -11.98 -2.70
C TYR A 68 5.47 -10.78 -2.80
N LYS A 69 6.54 -10.89 -3.58
CA LYS A 69 7.46 -9.76 -3.79
C LYS A 69 6.69 -8.59 -4.39
N VAL A 70 6.88 -7.41 -3.81
CA VAL A 70 6.32 -6.17 -4.33
C VAL A 70 7.07 -5.76 -5.59
N ASP A 71 6.34 -5.56 -6.67
CA ASP A 71 6.89 -5.19 -7.97
C ASP A 71 7.13 -3.68 -8.10
N GLY A 72 6.40 -2.86 -7.33
CA GLY A 72 6.53 -1.41 -7.40
C GLY A 72 5.44 -0.65 -6.66
N ALA A 73 5.36 0.65 -6.93
CA ALA A 73 4.34 1.54 -6.37
C ALA A 73 3.79 2.51 -7.43
N LEU A 74 2.50 2.81 -7.31
CA LEU A 74 1.79 3.82 -8.07
C LEU A 74 1.38 4.94 -7.13
N ILE A 75 1.83 6.17 -7.38
CA ILE A 75 1.49 7.35 -6.58
C ILE A 75 0.58 8.26 -7.39
N MET A 76 -0.65 8.46 -6.92
CA MET A 76 -1.64 9.32 -7.55
C MET A 76 -1.41 10.78 -7.14
N ALA A 77 -1.04 11.62 -8.13
CA ALA A 77 -0.67 13.03 -7.92
C ALA A 77 -1.28 13.98 -8.98
N ALA A 78 -2.32 13.54 -9.70
CA ALA A 78 -2.85 14.29 -10.84
C ALA A 78 -3.84 15.40 -10.44
N GLY A 79 -4.44 15.37 -9.24
CA GLY A 79 -5.54 16.22 -8.81
C GLY A 79 -5.14 17.68 -8.53
N PHE A 80 -6.08 18.60 -8.73
CA PHE A 80 -5.90 20.03 -8.43
C PHE A 80 -5.79 20.36 -6.93
N GLY A 81 -6.41 19.56 -6.05
CA GLY A 81 -6.38 19.82 -4.60
C GLY A 81 -7.19 21.04 -4.18
N SER A 82 -8.40 21.22 -4.71
CA SER A 82 -9.28 22.40 -4.53
C SER A 82 -9.52 22.81 -3.07
N ARG A 83 -9.49 21.83 -2.13
CA ARG A 83 -9.65 22.10 -0.68
C ARG A 83 -8.47 22.87 -0.06
N PHE A 84 -7.34 22.98 -0.75
CA PHE A 84 -6.12 23.66 -0.28
C PHE A 84 -5.83 24.98 -0.99
N VAL A 85 -6.78 25.49 -1.78
CA VAL A 85 -6.69 26.85 -2.37
C VAL A 85 -6.57 27.89 -1.24
N PRO A 86 -5.66 28.92 -1.36
CA PRO A 86 -4.88 29.27 -2.57
C PRO A 86 -3.52 28.55 -2.71
N LEU A 87 -3.08 27.75 -1.75
CA LEU A 87 -1.75 27.11 -1.77
C LEU A 87 -1.54 26.24 -3.03
N THR A 88 -2.59 25.56 -3.47
CA THR A 88 -2.53 24.67 -4.64
C THR A 88 -2.57 25.38 -5.99
N PHE A 89 -2.70 26.71 -6.04
CA PHE A 89 -2.53 27.44 -7.30
C PHE A 89 -1.09 27.40 -7.81
N GLU A 90 -0.12 27.36 -6.92
CA GLU A 90 1.31 27.42 -7.27
C GLU A 90 2.05 26.10 -7.03
N MET A 91 1.52 25.23 -6.14
CA MET A 91 2.18 24.01 -5.73
C MET A 91 1.18 22.84 -5.65
N PRO A 92 1.42 21.72 -6.38
CA PRO A 92 0.62 20.52 -6.22
C PRO A 92 0.60 20.03 -4.77
N LYS A 93 -0.55 19.50 -4.32
CA LYS A 93 -0.75 19.09 -2.93
C LYS A 93 0.32 18.14 -2.39
N GLY A 94 0.75 17.15 -3.19
CA GLY A 94 1.79 16.18 -2.81
C GLY A 94 3.18 16.77 -2.63
N LEU A 95 3.41 17.98 -3.15
CA LEU A 95 4.67 18.72 -3.00
C LEU A 95 4.67 19.69 -1.82
N LEU A 96 3.54 19.82 -1.09
CA LEU A 96 3.50 20.60 0.13
C LEU A 96 4.37 19.94 1.20
N GLU A 97 5.01 20.79 2.00
CA GLU A 97 5.90 20.33 3.07
C GLU A 97 5.14 20.13 4.38
N VAL A 98 5.40 19.02 5.02
CA VAL A 98 4.95 18.69 6.36
C VAL A 98 6.18 18.36 7.19
N PHE A 99 6.38 19.05 8.30
CA PHE A 99 7.59 18.94 9.14
C PHE A 99 8.91 19.11 8.36
N GLY A 100 8.93 20.00 7.36
CA GLY A 100 10.11 20.31 6.56
C GLY A 100 10.46 19.28 5.48
N GLU A 101 9.57 18.36 5.17
CA GLU A 101 9.74 17.37 4.11
C GLU A 101 8.49 17.30 3.23
N ARG A 102 8.67 17.22 1.90
CA ARG A 102 7.55 17.05 0.96
C ARG A 102 6.91 15.68 1.12
N MET A 103 5.57 15.62 1.18
CA MET A 103 4.82 14.39 1.44
C MET A 103 5.18 13.27 0.44
N ILE A 104 5.22 13.59 -0.84
CA ILE A 104 5.56 12.60 -1.88
C ILE A 104 7.03 12.12 -1.78
N GLU A 105 7.97 13.01 -1.45
CA GLU A 105 9.38 12.63 -1.30
C GLU A 105 9.59 11.68 -0.12
N ARG A 106 8.85 11.92 0.97
CA ARG A 106 8.87 11.02 2.12
C ARG A 106 8.37 9.62 1.74
N GLN A 107 7.25 9.51 1.02
CA GLN A 107 6.73 8.24 0.53
C GLN A 107 7.76 7.50 -0.35
N ILE A 108 8.39 8.22 -1.29
CA ILE A 108 9.43 7.64 -2.16
C ILE A 108 10.61 7.11 -1.34
N LYS A 109 11.11 7.88 -0.38
CA LYS A 109 12.21 7.45 0.50
C LYS A 109 11.85 6.21 1.33
N GLN A 110 10.62 6.17 1.85
CA GLN A 110 10.13 5.01 2.61
C GLN A 110 10.04 3.75 1.73
N LEU A 111 9.55 3.86 0.49
CA LEU A 111 9.54 2.77 -0.49
C LEU A 111 10.97 2.31 -0.83
N HIS A 112 11.86 3.24 -1.13
CA HIS A 112 13.26 2.93 -1.44
C HIS A 112 13.97 2.21 -0.29
N SER A 113 13.68 2.58 0.96
CA SER A 113 14.32 1.97 2.15
C SER A 113 14.01 0.49 2.33
N VAL A 114 12.94 -0.01 1.70
CA VAL A 114 12.57 -1.44 1.66
C VAL A 114 12.83 -2.08 0.29
N GLY A 115 13.59 -1.41 -0.59
CA GLY A 115 14.03 -1.94 -1.87
C GLY A 115 12.98 -1.82 -3.00
N ILE A 116 11.92 -1.04 -2.83
CA ILE A 116 10.92 -0.78 -3.87
C ILE A 116 11.36 0.45 -4.67
N THR A 117 11.89 0.22 -5.88
CA THR A 117 12.47 1.28 -6.73
C THR A 117 11.68 1.54 -8.01
N ASP A 118 10.81 0.61 -8.44
CA ASP A 118 9.92 0.83 -9.59
C ASP A 118 8.70 1.64 -9.15
N ILE A 119 8.83 2.97 -9.17
CA ILE A 119 7.80 3.90 -8.73
C ILE A 119 7.30 4.70 -9.93
N THR A 120 5.99 4.64 -10.17
CA THR A 120 5.31 5.46 -11.18
C THR A 120 4.42 6.50 -10.47
N ILE A 121 4.56 7.77 -10.86
CA ILE A 121 3.75 8.87 -10.33
C ILE A 121 2.80 9.33 -11.44
N VAL A 122 1.49 9.22 -11.21
CA VAL A 122 0.48 9.77 -12.14
C VAL A 122 0.33 11.25 -11.86
N VAL A 123 0.69 12.06 -12.83
CA VAL A 123 0.66 13.53 -12.74
C VAL A 123 -0.36 14.13 -13.68
N GLY A 124 -0.86 15.31 -13.35
CA GLY A 124 -1.82 16.07 -14.18
C GLY A 124 -1.63 17.56 -13.99
N TYR A 125 -2.28 18.12 -12.98
CA TYR A 125 -2.17 19.53 -12.63
C TYR A 125 -0.72 19.90 -12.24
N LEU A 126 -0.17 20.96 -12.85
CA LEU A 126 1.21 21.44 -12.64
C LEU A 126 2.25 20.30 -12.72
N LYS A 127 2.10 19.40 -13.69
CA LYS A 127 2.96 18.21 -13.87
C LYS A 127 4.45 18.54 -13.91
N GLU A 128 4.84 19.70 -14.45
CA GLU A 128 6.23 20.16 -14.56
C GLU A 128 6.90 20.33 -13.20
N LYS A 129 6.12 20.54 -12.14
CA LYS A 129 6.64 20.64 -10.77
C LYS A 129 7.17 19.32 -10.22
N PHE A 130 6.80 18.20 -10.84
CA PHE A 130 7.24 16.85 -10.42
C PHE A 130 8.47 16.35 -11.20
N GLU A 131 8.88 17.01 -12.29
CA GLU A 131 9.95 16.52 -13.19
C GLU A 131 11.28 16.28 -12.46
N TYR A 132 11.63 17.12 -11.48
CA TYR A 132 12.86 16.96 -10.70
C TYR A 132 12.92 15.62 -9.93
N LEU A 133 11.79 14.97 -9.68
CA LEU A 133 11.75 13.68 -9.01
C LEU A 133 12.32 12.55 -9.88
N ILE A 134 12.31 12.71 -11.21
CA ILE A 134 12.90 11.75 -12.16
C ILE A 134 14.39 11.63 -11.86
N ASP A 135 15.11 12.75 -11.86
CA ASP A 135 16.56 12.76 -11.65
C ASP A 135 16.93 12.43 -10.19
N LYS A 136 16.14 12.97 -9.24
CA LYS A 136 16.44 12.84 -7.82
C LYS A 136 16.22 11.44 -7.27
N TYR A 137 15.15 10.75 -7.74
CA TYR A 137 14.69 9.49 -7.16
C TYR A 137 14.53 8.35 -8.19
N GLN A 138 14.85 8.59 -9.46
CA GLN A 138 14.74 7.60 -10.55
C GLN A 138 13.29 7.06 -10.72
N VAL A 139 12.31 7.92 -10.47
CA VAL A 139 10.88 7.58 -10.65
C VAL A 139 10.43 7.83 -12.08
N LYS A 140 9.29 7.24 -12.45
CA LYS A 140 8.61 7.45 -13.74
C LYS A 140 7.45 8.41 -13.55
N LEU A 141 7.26 9.36 -14.46
CA LEU A 141 6.04 10.18 -14.51
C LEU A 141 5.12 9.66 -15.61
N LEU A 142 3.85 9.45 -15.26
CA LEU A 142 2.78 9.13 -16.19
C LEU A 142 1.78 10.28 -16.24
N TYR A 143 1.68 10.95 -17.38
CA TYR A 143 0.78 12.09 -17.53
C TYR A 143 -0.65 11.65 -17.82
N ASN A 144 -1.61 12.06 -17.00
CA ASN A 144 -3.05 11.97 -17.27
C ASN A 144 -3.53 13.29 -17.90
N PRO A 145 -3.74 13.38 -19.22
CA PRO A 145 -4.20 14.62 -19.89
C PRO A 145 -5.64 14.98 -19.52
N GLU A 146 -6.43 14.00 -19.09
CA GLU A 146 -7.85 14.17 -18.73
C GLU A 146 -8.06 14.40 -17.23
N TYR A 147 -7.00 14.72 -16.46
CA TYR A 147 -7.04 14.82 -15.01
C TYR A 147 -8.15 15.73 -14.44
N SER A 148 -8.62 16.71 -15.21
CA SER A 148 -9.68 17.65 -14.81
C SER A 148 -11.09 17.12 -15.06
N SER A 149 -11.24 16.12 -15.92
CA SER A 149 -12.53 15.58 -16.38
C SER A 149 -12.72 14.10 -16.10
N LYS A 150 -11.63 13.33 -15.97
CA LYS A 150 -11.70 11.88 -15.84
C LYS A 150 -10.61 11.33 -14.92
N ASN A 151 -11.02 10.56 -13.94
CA ASN A 151 -10.09 9.84 -13.07
C ASN A 151 -9.47 8.66 -13.81
N ASN A 152 -8.18 8.42 -13.59
CA ASN A 152 -7.44 7.34 -14.22
C ASN A 152 -6.48 6.69 -13.21
N LEU A 153 -6.70 5.40 -12.93
CA LEU A 153 -5.85 4.60 -12.03
C LEU A 153 -4.57 4.07 -12.72
N ALA A 154 -4.28 4.46 -13.94
CA ALA A 154 -3.12 3.93 -14.69
C ALA A 154 -3.12 2.37 -14.73
N ARG A 155 -4.21 1.80 -15.18
CA ARG A 155 -4.51 0.36 -15.15
C ARG A 155 -3.41 -0.52 -15.76
N GLU A 156 -2.77 -0.03 -16.82
CA GLU A 156 -1.67 -0.71 -17.51
C GLU A 156 -0.44 -0.92 -16.60
N VAL A 157 -0.23 -0.03 -15.62
CA VAL A 157 0.88 -0.13 -14.65
C VAL A 157 0.62 -1.22 -13.61
N LEU A 158 -0.66 -1.47 -13.30
CA LEU A 158 -1.09 -2.39 -12.25
C LEU A 158 -1.25 -3.84 -12.72
N ARG A 159 -1.53 -4.04 -14.02
CA ARG A 159 -1.94 -5.34 -14.57
C ARG A 159 -0.92 -6.45 -14.30
N GLY A 160 -1.36 -7.48 -13.56
CA GLY A 160 -0.56 -8.66 -13.25
C GLY A 160 0.65 -8.39 -12.35
N ARG A 161 0.60 -7.33 -11.53
CA ARG A 161 1.68 -6.89 -10.64
C ARG A 161 1.21 -6.77 -9.20
N ASN A 162 2.16 -6.95 -8.29
CA ASN A 162 2.03 -6.67 -6.86
C ASN A 162 2.42 -5.22 -6.60
N MET A 163 1.45 -4.33 -6.39
CA MET A 163 1.69 -2.89 -6.38
C MET A 163 1.11 -2.21 -5.15
N TYR A 164 1.88 -1.31 -4.55
CA TYR A 164 1.31 -0.29 -3.68
C TYR A 164 0.61 0.79 -4.50
N ILE A 165 -0.52 1.30 -3.97
CA ILE A 165 -1.23 2.43 -4.51
C ILE A 165 -1.33 3.48 -3.42
N LEU A 166 -0.86 4.70 -3.72
CA LEU A 166 -0.76 5.79 -2.76
C LEU A 166 -1.39 7.06 -3.32
N SER A 167 -1.90 7.88 -2.42
CA SER A 167 -2.16 9.29 -2.70
C SER A 167 -0.95 10.12 -2.30
N SER A 168 -0.50 11.02 -3.17
CA SER A 168 0.70 11.83 -2.98
C SER A 168 0.63 12.78 -1.77
N ASP A 169 -0.58 13.00 -1.23
CA ASP A 169 -0.89 13.92 -0.14
C ASP A 169 -1.06 13.23 1.23
N ASN A 170 -0.69 11.97 1.34
CA ASN A 170 -0.64 11.28 2.62
C ASN A 170 0.72 11.46 3.29
N TRP A 171 0.72 11.98 4.51
CA TRP A 171 1.89 11.99 5.38
C TRP A 171 1.95 10.70 6.20
N LEU A 172 2.95 9.87 5.94
CA LEU A 172 3.15 8.61 6.66
C LEU A 172 4.26 8.82 7.71
N ARG A 173 3.88 8.85 9.00
CA ARG A 173 4.83 9.05 10.09
C ARG A 173 5.88 7.95 10.11
N ASP A 174 5.43 6.71 10.14
CA ASP A 174 6.28 5.53 10.20
C ASP A 174 6.25 4.81 8.83
N ASN A 175 7.33 4.10 8.50
CA ASN A 175 7.34 3.31 7.28
C ASN A 175 6.48 2.05 7.48
N MET A 176 5.43 1.93 6.65
CA MET A 176 4.52 0.81 6.66
C MET A 176 4.72 -0.14 5.48
N PHE A 177 5.68 0.14 4.61
CA PHE A 177 5.94 -0.65 3.41
C PHE A 177 6.85 -1.84 3.71
N HIS A 178 6.64 -2.92 2.97
CA HIS A 178 7.39 -4.15 3.03
C HIS A 178 7.83 -4.59 1.64
N ALA A 179 8.98 -5.25 1.52
CA ALA A 179 9.44 -5.82 0.26
C ALA A 179 8.56 -6.99 -0.24
N TYR A 180 7.79 -7.60 0.66
CA TYR A 180 6.87 -8.72 0.38
C TYR A 180 5.53 -8.47 1.04
N GLU A 181 4.42 -8.64 0.31
CA GLU A 181 3.06 -8.48 0.84
C GLU A 181 2.19 -9.71 0.57
N CYS A 182 1.69 -10.31 1.66
CA CYS A 182 1.01 -11.60 1.61
C CYS A 182 -0.51 -11.51 1.41
N GLY A 183 -0.98 -10.53 0.67
CA GLY A 183 -2.40 -10.35 0.30
C GLY A 183 -2.78 -8.90 0.11
N ALA A 184 -3.84 -8.65 -0.67
CA ALA A 184 -4.35 -7.30 -0.91
C ALA A 184 -4.97 -6.69 0.35
N TRP A 185 -4.76 -5.38 0.55
CA TRP A 185 -5.29 -4.64 1.68
C TRP A 185 -5.47 -3.15 1.38
N TYR A 186 -6.27 -2.48 2.18
CA TYR A 186 -6.43 -1.02 2.22
C TYR A 186 -6.26 -0.52 3.65
N SER A 187 -5.51 0.57 3.83
CA SER A 187 -5.37 1.23 5.13
C SER A 187 -6.69 1.85 5.57
N THR A 188 -6.95 1.81 6.86
CA THR A 188 -8.12 2.47 7.44
C THR A 188 -7.72 3.29 8.65
N SER A 189 -8.47 4.37 8.92
CA SER A 189 -8.37 5.16 10.14
C SER A 189 -9.71 5.20 10.85
N TYR A 190 -9.72 5.10 12.18
CA TYR A 190 -10.94 5.28 12.96
C TYR A 190 -11.31 6.75 13.02
N MET A 191 -12.57 7.05 12.70
CA MET A 191 -13.16 8.39 12.72
C MET A 191 -14.21 8.44 13.83
N GLU A 192 -13.95 9.29 14.84
CA GLU A 192 -14.92 9.58 15.89
C GLU A 192 -16.02 10.51 15.36
N GLY A 193 -17.26 10.30 15.81
CA GLY A 193 -18.43 11.09 15.42
C GLY A 193 -18.84 10.86 13.96
N ASN A 194 -19.48 11.86 13.38
CA ASN A 194 -19.96 11.79 12.00
C ASN A 194 -18.82 12.07 11.01
N THR A 195 -18.74 11.28 9.97
CA THR A 195 -17.81 11.47 8.85
C THR A 195 -18.52 11.32 7.52
N SER A 196 -18.04 12.02 6.50
CA SER A 196 -18.47 11.88 5.10
C SER A 196 -17.51 11.00 4.27
N GLU A 197 -16.47 10.45 4.90
CA GLU A 197 -15.48 9.61 4.22
C GLU A 197 -16.05 8.23 3.85
N TRP A 198 -15.29 7.48 3.05
CA TRP A 198 -15.63 6.11 2.66
C TRP A 198 -15.42 5.15 3.83
N CYS A 199 -16.51 4.77 4.49
CA CYS A 199 -16.48 3.90 5.67
C CYS A 199 -16.55 2.43 5.27
N VAL A 200 -15.80 1.59 5.99
CA VAL A 200 -15.75 0.15 5.74
C VAL A 200 -16.31 -0.65 6.91
N LYS A 201 -16.97 -1.76 6.58
CA LYS A 201 -17.27 -2.84 7.52
C LYS A 201 -16.44 -4.06 7.16
N THR A 202 -15.95 -4.76 8.17
CA THR A 202 -15.20 -5.99 7.98
C THR A 202 -15.97 -7.18 8.56
N ASN A 203 -15.75 -8.35 7.99
CA ASN A 203 -16.24 -9.61 8.56
C ASN A 203 -15.29 -10.10 9.68
N LYS A 204 -15.66 -11.21 10.35
CA LYS A 204 -14.86 -11.81 11.44
C LYS A 204 -13.42 -12.23 11.04
N LYS A 205 -13.12 -12.26 9.74
CA LYS A 205 -11.78 -12.57 9.20
C LYS A 205 -10.98 -11.32 8.83
N GLY A 206 -11.49 -10.10 9.18
CA GLY A 206 -10.87 -8.83 8.83
C GLY A 206 -10.97 -8.45 7.35
N ARG A 207 -11.80 -9.14 6.54
CA ARG A 207 -12.01 -8.79 5.13
C ARG A 207 -13.11 -7.75 5.01
N ILE A 208 -12.90 -6.75 4.15
CA ILE A 208 -13.92 -5.76 3.79
C ILE A 208 -15.16 -6.51 3.28
N SER A 209 -16.30 -6.25 3.88
CA SER A 209 -17.60 -6.85 3.54
C SER A 209 -18.57 -5.84 2.93
N SER A 210 -18.41 -4.57 3.24
CA SER A 210 -19.15 -3.46 2.61
C SER A 210 -18.41 -2.15 2.75
N ILE A 211 -18.66 -1.25 1.81
CA ILE A 211 -18.18 0.12 1.80
C ILE A 211 -19.42 1.02 1.67
N SER A 212 -19.42 2.16 2.37
CA SER A 212 -20.48 3.18 2.29
C SER A 212 -19.90 4.58 2.45
N VAL A 213 -20.45 5.54 1.74
CA VAL A 213 -20.10 6.96 1.98
C VAL A 213 -20.81 7.42 3.25
N GLY A 214 -20.04 8.01 4.16
CA GLY A 214 -20.52 8.48 5.46
C GLY A 214 -20.69 7.38 6.49
N GLY A 215 -20.55 7.78 7.75
CA GLY A 215 -20.68 6.91 8.91
C GLY A 215 -20.61 7.68 10.22
N HIS A 216 -20.76 6.95 11.32
CA HIS A 216 -20.60 7.44 12.69
C HIS A 216 -19.73 6.44 13.45
N ASP A 217 -18.69 6.90 14.14
CA ASP A 217 -17.76 6.06 14.90
C ASP A 217 -17.28 4.85 14.07
N SER A 218 -16.72 5.13 12.90
CA SER A 218 -16.45 4.12 11.86
C SER A 218 -15.02 4.15 11.37
N TYR A 219 -14.54 3.01 10.87
CA TYR A 219 -13.29 2.98 10.11
C TYR A 219 -13.52 3.48 8.70
N ALA A 220 -12.77 4.50 8.29
CA ALA A 220 -12.76 5.05 6.94
C ALA A 220 -11.53 4.58 6.16
N LEU A 221 -11.66 4.43 4.84
CA LEU A 221 -10.53 4.22 3.94
C LEU A 221 -9.63 5.45 4.00
N TYR A 222 -8.36 5.25 4.29
CA TYR A 222 -7.41 6.35 4.44
C TYR A 222 -5.98 5.88 4.13
N GLY A 223 -5.38 6.51 3.16
CA GLY A 223 -3.98 6.30 2.86
C GLY A 223 -3.69 5.17 1.88
N PRO A 224 -2.54 4.49 2.03
CA PRO A 224 -2.09 3.48 1.10
C PRO A 224 -3.00 2.27 0.99
N ALA A 225 -3.00 1.67 -0.20
CA ALA A 225 -3.51 0.34 -0.46
C ALA A 225 -2.43 -0.53 -1.09
N PHE A 226 -2.60 -1.84 -1.00
CA PHE A 226 -1.78 -2.81 -1.73
C PHE A 226 -2.67 -3.72 -2.56
N PHE A 227 -2.40 -3.79 -3.85
CA PHE A 227 -3.06 -4.71 -4.78
C PHE A 227 -2.11 -5.87 -5.06
N SER A 228 -2.49 -7.08 -4.63
CA SER A 228 -1.80 -8.28 -5.08
C SER A 228 -2.04 -8.51 -6.58
N ARG A 229 -1.19 -9.29 -7.20
CA ARG A 229 -1.33 -9.69 -8.62
C ARG A 229 -2.70 -10.30 -8.90
N GLU A 230 -3.16 -11.20 -8.03
CA GLU A 230 -4.47 -11.85 -8.16
C GLU A 230 -5.59 -10.82 -8.06
N PHE A 231 -5.55 -9.96 -7.04
CA PHE A 231 -6.56 -8.91 -6.86
C PHE A 231 -6.59 -7.96 -8.06
N SER A 232 -5.43 -7.52 -8.56
CA SER A 232 -5.37 -6.63 -9.72
C SER A 232 -5.98 -7.24 -10.97
N MET A 233 -5.76 -8.53 -11.21
CA MET A 233 -6.33 -9.24 -12.37
C MET A 233 -7.86 -9.39 -12.30
N GLU A 234 -8.42 -9.52 -11.10
CA GLU A 234 -9.88 -9.58 -10.89
C GLU A 234 -10.52 -8.19 -10.91
N PHE A 235 -9.85 -7.19 -10.35
CA PHE A 235 -10.38 -5.85 -10.14
C PHE A 235 -10.28 -4.96 -11.39
N LEU A 236 -9.19 -5.05 -12.16
CA LEU A 236 -8.98 -4.19 -13.31
C LEU A 236 -10.06 -4.28 -14.41
N PRO A 237 -10.65 -5.45 -14.74
CA PRO A 237 -11.78 -5.50 -15.66
C PRO A 237 -13.00 -4.69 -15.19
N ILE A 238 -13.23 -4.61 -13.87
CA ILE A 238 -14.32 -3.82 -13.29
C ILE A 238 -14.02 -2.32 -13.49
N ILE A 239 -12.80 -1.89 -13.14
CA ILE A 239 -12.36 -0.51 -13.37
C ILE A 239 -12.42 -0.13 -14.85
N GLU A 240 -12.06 -1.04 -15.75
CA GLU A 240 -12.11 -0.83 -17.20
C GLU A 240 -13.55 -0.58 -17.69
N ASP A 241 -14.51 -1.38 -17.20
CA ASP A 241 -15.94 -1.19 -17.52
C ASP A 241 -16.42 0.19 -17.03
N TYR A 242 -16.12 0.53 -15.76
CA TYR A 242 -16.49 1.84 -15.20
C TYR A 242 -15.81 3.01 -15.92
N TYR A 243 -14.56 2.87 -16.31
CA TYR A 243 -13.81 3.91 -17.03
C TYR A 243 -14.47 4.30 -18.37
N HIS A 244 -15.15 3.35 -19.04
CA HIS A 244 -15.83 3.56 -20.31
C HIS A 244 -17.34 3.82 -20.17
N ARG A 245 -17.90 3.66 -18.97
CA ARG A 245 -19.32 3.82 -18.71
C ARG A 245 -19.67 5.30 -18.62
N PRO A 246 -20.67 5.81 -19.38
CA PRO A 246 -21.12 7.20 -19.25
C PRO A 246 -21.62 7.53 -17.83
N GLY A 247 -21.23 8.67 -17.29
CA GLY A 247 -21.65 9.15 -15.98
C GLY A 247 -20.77 8.70 -14.81
N THR A 248 -19.68 7.97 -15.10
CA THR A 248 -18.73 7.51 -14.08
C THR A 248 -17.34 8.15 -14.22
N GLU A 249 -17.19 9.17 -15.03
CA GLU A 249 -15.91 9.82 -15.38
C GLU A 249 -15.18 10.36 -14.14
N GLN A 250 -15.94 10.81 -13.14
CA GLN A 250 -15.40 11.37 -11.88
C GLN A 250 -15.32 10.34 -10.75
N PHE A 251 -15.68 9.08 -11.00
CA PHE A 251 -15.60 8.05 -9.97
C PHE A 251 -14.14 7.79 -9.59
N TYR A 252 -13.92 7.64 -8.30
CA TYR A 252 -12.67 7.10 -7.78
C TYR A 252 -12.69 5.57 -7.87
N TRP A 253 -11.56 4.97 -7.71
CA TRP A 253 -11.45 3.51 -7.77
C TRP A 253 -12.07 2.78 -6.56
N GLU A 254 -12.46 3.53 -5.53
CA GLU A 254 -13.23 3.07 -4.37
C GLU A 254 -14.75 3.03 -4.61
N ASN A 255 -15.27 3.63 -5.68
CA ASN A 255 -16.69 3.70 -6.01
C ASN A 255 -17.37 2.36 -6.31
#